data_c83e14a77cb51ec7c2eeb0bafd12e774
#
_entry.id   c83e14a77cb51ec7c2eeb0bafd12e774
#
_cell.length_a   1.000
_cell.length_b   1.000
_cell.length_c   1.000
_cell.angle_alpha   90.00
_cell.angle_beta   90.00
_cell.angle_gamma   90.00
#
_symmetry.space_group_name_H-M   'P 1'
#
loop_
_entity.id
_entity.type
_entity.pdbx_description
1 polymer ?
#
loop_
_entity_poly.entity_id
_entity_poly.type
_entity_poly.pdbx_seq_one_letter_code
_entity_poly.pdbx_strand_id
1 'polypeptide(L)'
;VTLTLEESSQDPILTPQRNSIEELYTQIIDDLKFAANNLEDTPYDNNRARVTKKTALGLLARVYAQGGGEYGLTEEGVSYWQRAKEVAEDMILAYGDCLYDDVEDVWAPANNRNNKEALFIAAGPDATNLENWNAGTQCNNNFTYMYPKPNTLTIYPTPDNQNYWYGRTNNNTLAPSKYLLDCFDADYDKRWEVTFTTAFVQFSAVQSGGSYLFTNKKQTLDDGTKPKIGTKHGVNDNISSFTILTQNIIDTYGLDAKFHNEYIYPYGDLNYTYYDGTWAPKMIAKVWPKGENSGDPSKLQEVKNPYVIPYPVAEDDDRICFYLSKERLSDAEKAKRRYYVINIDDLFDNGQYRKTDIKVTNDKNMYPGFNKYNWLSEDSYSSNLQRKTGDVFIMRMAEVYLIAAEANQQLGNGGKAAEYLNVLKKRAARNDASYNAMKLSNATQNDVMDEYARELCGEYQRWVLMKRHKDSFKQRLAVGNPRAAENFDENKHYSRPISFNFLSQIDHAEEYGNNGY
;
A
#
# COMPACT_ATOMS: atom_id res chain seq x y z
N VAL A 1 -28.30 1.24 12.68
CA VAL A 1 -28.61 1.79 11.36
C VAL A 1 -30.11 1.63 11.12
N THR A 2 -30.74 2.60 10.46
CA THR A 2 -32.12 2.50 9.99
C THR A 2 -32.12 1.86 8.60
N LEU A 3 -32.93 0.83 8.42
CA LEU A 3 -33.13 0.18 7.12
C LEU A 3 -34.28 0.90 6.38
N THR A 4 -34.00 1.40 5.19
CA THR A 4 -34.98 2.06 4.33
C THR A 4 -35.08 1.24 3.05
N LEU A 5 -36.24 0.60 2.83
CA LEU A 5 -36.50 -0.31 1.71
C LEU A 5 -37.32 0.32 0.58
N GLU A 6 -37.86 1.51 0.82
CA GLU A 6 -38.65 2.25 -0.15
C GLU A 6 -37.98 3.57 -0.47
N GLU A 7 -38.25 4.10 -1.64
CA GLU A 7 -37.78 5.42 -2.02
C GLU A 7 -38.32 6.46 -1.02
N SER A 8 -37.43 7.30 -0.52
CA SER A 8 -37.79 8.36 0.42
C SER A 8 -38.72 9.34 -0.26
N SER A 9 -39.92 9.52 0.33
CA SER A 9 -40.87 10.56 -0.09
C SER A 9 -40.28 11.96 0.17
N GLN A 10 -40.98 13.00 -0.28
CA GLN A 10 -40.59 14.39 -0.02
C GLN A 10 -40.63 14.75 1.49
N ASP A 11 -41.30 13.92 2.29
CA ASP A 11 -41.38 14.10 3.74
C ASP A 11 -40.29 13.32 4.43
N PRO A 12 -39.34 13.98 5.12
CA PRO A 12 -38.25 13.29 5.82
C PRO A 12 -38.79 12.48 7.00
N ILE A 13 -38.23 11.29 7.22
CA ILE A 13 -38.48 10.49 8.42
C ILE A 13 -37.74 11.13 9.59
N LEU A 14 -38.47 11.84 10.44
CA LEU A 14 -37.89 12.53 11.60
C LEU A 14 -37.75 11.62 12.84
N THR A 15 -38.41 10.46 12.84
CA THR A 15 -38.34 9.46 13.93
C THR A 15 -37.80 8.12 13.44
N PRO A 16 -36.53 8.08 12.95
CA PRO A 16 -35.94 6.83 12.49
C PRO A 16 -35.70 5.88 13.66
N GLN A 17 -35.90 4.58 13.41
CA GLN A 17 -35.62 3.53 14.39
C GLN A 17 -34.40 2.71 13.96
N ARG A 18 -33.74 2.10 14.92
CA ARG A 18 -32.65 1.16 14.64
C ARG A 18 -33.22 -0.22 14.37
N ASN A 19 -32.87 -0.78 13.24
CA ASN A 19 -33.14 -2.18 12.95
C ASN A 19 -32.18 -3.10 13.68
N SER A 20 -32.58 -4.34 13.88
CA SER A 20 -31.70 -5.37 14.44
C SER A 20 -30.54 -5.69 13.48
N ILE A 21 -29.51 -6.30 14.02
CA ILE A 21 -28.36 -6.74 13.21
C ILE A 21 -28.81 -7.82 12.21
N GLU A 22 -29.65 -8.72 12.65
CA GLU A 22 -30.20 -9.81 11.84
C GLU A 22 -30.98 -9.27 10.64
N GLU A 23 -31.88 -8.30 10.85
CA GLU A 23 -32.65 -7.68 9.76
C GLU A 23 -31.73 -7.03 8.73
N LEU A 24 -30.71 -6.30 9.20
CA LEU A 24 -29.75 -5.64 8.31
C LEU A 24 -28.95 -6.65 7.49
N TYR A 25 -28.43 -7.71 8.13
CA TYR A 25 -27.66 -8.74 7.44
C TYR A 25 -28.50 -9.54 6.47
N THR A 26 -29.74 -9.88 6.83
CA THR A 26 -30.68 -10.56 5.93
C THR A 26 -30.88 -9.75 4.65
N GLN A 27 -31.20 -8.45 4.78
CA GLN A 27 -31.40 -7.60 3.60
C GLN A 27 -30.14 -7.48 2.74
N ILE A 28 -28.97 -7.26 3.36
CA ILE A 28 -27.68 -7.16 2.63
C ILE A 28 -27.40 -8.46 1.86
N ILE A 29 -27.65 -9.61 2.47
CA ILE A 29 -27.43 -10.92 1.85
C ILE A 29 -28.39 -11.15 0.70
N ASP A 30 -29.67 -10.83 0.88
CA ASP A 30 -30.69 -10.96 -0.17
C ASP A 30 -30.36 -10.08 -1.38
N ASP A 31 -29.97 -8.83 -1.14
CA ASP A 31 -29.55 -7.90 -2.19
C ASP A 31 -28.32 -8.41 -2.95
N LEU A 32 -27.31 -8.94 -2.22
CA LEU A 32 -26.11 -9.49 -2.83
C LEU A 32 -26.36 -10.78 -3.60
N LYS A 33 -27.25 -11.66 -3.11
CA LYS A 33 -27.67 -12.86 -3.84
C LYS A 33 -28.45 -12.48 -5.11
N PHE A 34 -29.35 -11.50 -5.00
CA PHE A 34 -30.06 -10.98 -6.17
C PHE A 34 -29.08 -10.41 -7.20
N ALA A 35 -28.13 -9.60 -6.76
CA ALA A 35 -27.08 -9.05 -7.63
C ALA A 35 -26.23 -10.15 -8.29
N ALA A 36 -25.79 -11.16 -7.53
CA ALA A 36 -25.01 -12.27 -8.06
C ALA A 36 -25.76 -13.11 -9.10
N ASN A 37 -27.09 -13.19 -9.00
CA ASN A 37 -27.93 -13.92 -9.95
C ASN A 37 -28.30 -13.13 -11.21
N ASN A 38 -28.18 -11.80 -11.18
CA ASN A 38 -28.64 -10.93 -12.28
C ASN A 38 -27.51 -10.13 -12.95
N LEU A 39 -26.32 -10.05 -12.34
CA LEU A 39 -25.16 -9.39 -12.95
C LEU A 39 -24.35 -10.37 -13.79
N GLU A 40 -23.76 -9.83 -14.85
CA GLU A 40 -22.82 -10.57 -15.72
C GLU A 40 -21.41 -10.57 -15.15
N ASP A 41 -20.55 -11.45 -15.66
CA ASP A 41 -19.13 -11.51 -15.30
C ASP A 41 -18.33 -10.34 -15.87
N THR A 42 -18.81 -9.75 -16.96
CA THR A 42 -18.24 -8.56 -17.58
C THR A 42 -18.98 -7.30 -17.15
N PRO A 43 -18.29 -6.19 -16.92
CA PRO A 43 -18.95 -4.97 -16.51
C PRO A 43 -19.85 -4.43 -17.63
N TYR A 44 -21.01 -3.93 -17.26
CA TYR A 44 -21.96 -3.34 -18.19
C TYR A 44 -21.30 -2.23 -19.02
N ASP A 45 -21.51 -2.28 -20.34
CA ASP A 45 -20.94 -1.36 -21.32
C ASP A 45 -19.40 -1.27 -21.28
N ASN A 46 -18.75 -2.38 -20.90
CA ASN A 46 -17.30 -2.46 -20.68
C ASN A 46 -16.73 -1.37 -19.76
N ASN A 47 -17.56 -0.76 -18.95
CA ASN A 47 -17.15 0.26 -18.00
C ASN A 47 -16.63 -0.39 -16.72
N ARG A 48 -15.31 -0.37 -16.52
CA ARG A 48 -14.62 -0.98 -15.37
C ARG A 48 -15.12 -0.51 -14.00
N ALA A 49 -15.76 0.66 -13.93
CA ALA A 49 -16.36 1.18 -12.70
C ALA A 49 -17.67 0.51 -12.31
N ARG A 50 -18.26 -0.28 -13.21
CA ARG A 50 -19.51 -0.99 -12.95
C ARG A 50 -19.24 -2.30 -12.21
N VAL A 51 -20.13 -2.59 -11.28
CA VAL A 51 -20.11 -3.85 -10.52
C VAL A 51 -20.47 -5.03 -11.41
N THR A 52 -19.93 -6.20 -11.07
CA THR A 52 -20.12 -7.45 -11.78
C THR A 52 -20.60 -8.54 -10.83
N LYS A 53 -20.95 -9.70 -11.37
CA LYS A 53 -21.25 -10.90 -10.58
C LYS A 53 -20.12 -11.22 -9.58
N LYS A 54 -18.86 -11.11 -10.01
CA LYS A 54 -17.68 -11.30 -9.13
C LYS A 54 -17.66 -10.32 -7.97
N THR A 55 -18.04 -9.06 -8.19
CA THR A 55 -18.17 -8.05 -7.14
C THR A 55 -19.20 -8.48 -6.10
N ALA A 56 -20.39 -8.89 -6.54
CA ALA A 56 -21.48 -9.30 -5.64
C ALA A 56 -21.10 -10.53 -4.81
N LEU A 57 -20.52 -11.54 -5.43
CA LEU A 57 -20.09 -12.77 -4.75
C LEU A 57 -18.96 -12.48 -3.74
N GLY A 58 -17.96 -11.68 -4.11
CA GLY A 58 -16.88 -11.30 -3.20
C GLY A 58 -17.39 -10.55 -1.97
N LEU A 59 -18.30 -9.60 -2.17
CA LEU A 59 -18.93 -8.89 -1.06
C LEU A 59 -19.79 -9.81 -0.22
N LEU A 60 -20.49 -10.78 -0.82
CA LEU A 60 -21.30 -11.77 -0.11
C LEU A 60 -20.41 -12.64 0.81
N ALA A 61 -19.28 -13.13 0.33
CA ALA A 61 -18.31 -13.85 1.16
C ALA A 61 -17.82 -13.01 2.34
N ARG A 62 -17.49 -11.74 2.10
CA ARG A 62 -17.06 -10.79 3.15
C ARG A 62 -18.16 -10.55 4.19
N VAL A 63 -19.40 -10.37 3.76
CA VAL A 63 -20.55 -10.13 4.64
C VAL A 63 -20.83 -11.33 5.52
N TYR A 64 -20.83 -12.54 4.95
CA TYR A 64 -20.97 -13.76 5.74
C TYR A 64 -19.84 -13.92 6.77
N ALA A 65 -18.59 -13.71 6.38
CA ALA A 65 -17.46 -13.77 7.31
C ALA A 65 -17.61 -12.72 8.45
N GLN A 66 -18.07 -11.51 8.12
CA GLN A 66 -18.27 -10.45 9.11
C GLN A 66 -19.38 -10.80 10.09
N GLY A 67 -20.55 -11.22 9.57
CA GLY A 67 -21.69 -11.58 10.41
C GLY A 67 -21.44 -12.83 11.27
N GLY A 68 -20.71 -13.80 10.69
CA GLY A 68 -20.29 -15.01 11.41
C GLY A 68 -19.34 -14.73 12.57
N GLY A 69 -18.34 -13.88 12.31
CA GLY A 69 -17.31 -13.57 13.32
C GLY A 69 -17.77 -12.55 14.35
N GLU A 70 -18.37 -11.45 13.94
CA GLU A 70 -18.74 -10.37 14.85
C GLU A 70 -20.00 -10.66 15.68
N TYR A 71 -20.95 -11.39 15.09
CA TYR A 71 -22.28 -11.57 15.69
C TYR A 71 -22.73 -13.03 15.82
N GLY A 72 -22.00 -13.99 15.29
CA GLY A 72 -22.35 -15.42 15.37
C GLY A 72 -23.63 -15.77 14.60
N LEU A 73 -23.92 -15.05 13.51
CA LEU A 73 -25.16 -15.20 12.76
C LEU A 73 -25.26 -16.54 12.02
N THR A 74 -26.51 -16.95 11.78
CA THR A 74 -26.86 -18.14 11.01
C THR A 74 -27.91 -17.81 9.97
N GLU A 75 -27.94 -18.58 8.88
CA GLU A 75 -29.00 -18.57 7.87
C GLU A 75 -29.56 -19.98 7.75
N GLU A 76 -30.87 -20.14 7.97
CA GLU A 76 -31.54 -21.45 7.95
C GLU A 76 -30.84 -22.52 8.82
N GLY A 77 -30.30 -22.09 9.95
CA GLY A 77 -29.57 -22.96 10.90
C GLY A 77 -28.12 -23.27 10.51
N VAL A 78 -27.64 -22.76 9.38
CA VAL A 78 -26.24 -22.89 8.95
C VAL A 78 -25.45 -21.66 9.37
N SER A 79 -24.27 -21.86 9.98
CA SER A 79 -23.45 -20.73 10.42
C SER A 79 -22.97 -19.88 9.22
N TYR A 80 -22.84 -18.57 9.45
CA TYR A 80 -22.30 -17.67 8.40
C TYR A 80 -20.83 -17.99 8.06
N TRP A 81 -20.08 -18.60 8.96
CA TRP A 81 -18.76 -19.12 8.61
C TRP A 81 -18.82 -20.23 7.56
N GLN A 82 -19.79 -21.14 7.68
CA GLN A 82 -20.01 -22.17 6.66
C GLN A 82 -20.44 -21.54 5.34
N ARG A 83 -21.33 -20.54 5.35
CA ARG A 83 -21.75 -19.81 4.13
C ARG A 83 -20.59 -19.04 3.51
N ALA A 84 -19.76 -18.36 4.32
CA ALA A 84 -18.58 -17.66 3.85
C ALA A 84 -17.59 -18.62 3.14
N LYS A 85 -17.38 -19.79 3.74
CA LYS A 85 -16.56 -20.86 3.16
C LYS A 85 -17.11 -21.28 1.79
N GLU A 86 -18.40 -21.64 1.71
CA GLU A 86 -19.04 -22.10 0.47
C GLU A 86 -18.89 -21.06 -0.65
N VAL A 87 -19.28 -19.81 -0.40
CA VAL A 87 -19.17 -18.74 -1.41
C VAL A 87 -17.73 -18.48 -1.83
N ALA A 88 -16.79 -18.46 -0.89
CA ALA A 88 -15.39 -18.18 -1.20
C ALA A 88 -14.74 -19.34 -1.99
N GLU A 89 -15.02 -20.59 -1.63
CA GLU A 89 -14.51 -21.78 -2.34
C GLU A 89 -15.09 -21.89 -3.75
N ASP A 90 -16.38 -21.63 -3.93
CA ASP A 90 -17.04 -21.57 -5.25
C ASP A 90 -16.44 -20.47 -6.13
N MET A 91 -16.17 -19.29 -5.56
CA MET A 91 -15.47 -18.21 -6.27
C MET A 91 -14.06 -18.60 -6.68
N ILE A 92 -13.30 -19.27 -5.80
CA ILE A 92 -11.94 -19.73 -6.12
C ILE A 92 -11.99 -20.76 -7.25
N LEU A 93 -12.97 -21.64 -7.24
CA LEU A 93 -13.16 -22.64 -8.31
C LEU A 93 -13.51 -21.97 -9.65
N ALA A 94 -14.38 -20.96 -9.63
CA ALA A 94 -14.87 -20.31 -10.85
C ALA A 94 -13.91 -19.24 -11.40
N TYR A 95 -13.18 -18.53 -10.54
CA TYR A 95 -12.44 -17.31 -10.87
C TYR A 95 -11.00 -17.30 -10.31
N GLY A 96 -10.45 -18.44 -9.92
CA GLY A 96 -9.10 -18.51 -9.36
C GLY A 96 -8.00 -18.04 -10.32
N ASP A 97 -8.23 -18.11 -11.62
CA ASP A 97 -7.38 -17.58 -12.68
C ASP A 97 -7.27 -16.04 -12.69
N CYS A 98 -8.18 -15.34 -12.01
CA CYS A 98 -8.06 -13.91 -11.77
C CYS A 98 -6.89 -13.55 -10.83
N LEU A 99 -6.40 -14.47 -10.02
CA LEU A 99 -5.22 -14.24 -9.20
C LEU A 99 -3.95 -14.11 -10.07
N TYR A 100 -3.09 -13.13 -9.79
CA TYR A 100 -1.79 -13.05 -10.44
C TYR A 100 -0.83 -14.10 -9.87
N ASP A 101 0.02 -14.65 -10.73
CA ASP A 101 1.05 -15.62 -10.33
C ASP A 101 2.20 -14.97 -9.56
N ASP A 102 2.40 -13.68 -9.72
CA ASP A 102 3.37 -12.88 -9.00
C ASP A 102 2.70 -11.68 -8.33
N VAL A 103 3.06 -11.45 -7.07
CA VAL A 103 2.50 -10.33 -6.31
C VAL A 103 2.93 -8.96 -6.84
N GLU A 104 4.05 -8.87 -7.52
CA GLU A 104 4.52 -7.63 -8.15
C GLU A 104 3.56 -7.17 -9.24
N ASP A 105 2.96 -8.09 -10.00
CA ASP A 105 2.02 -7.79 -11.07
C ASP A 105 0.73 -7.13 -10.56
N VAL A 106 0.30 -7.45 -9.34
CA VAL A 106 -0.88 -6.82 -8.72
C VAL A 106 -0.70 -5.30 -8.61
N TRP A 107 0.53 -4.88 -8.30
CA TRP A 107 0.87 -3.48 -8.00
C TRP A 107 1.62 -2.79 -9.14
N ALA A 108 1.84 -3.48 -10.23
CA ALA A 108 2.46 -2.89 -11.42
C ALA A 108 1.55 -1.76 -11.98
N PRO A 109 2.07 -0.55 -12.20
CA PRO A 109 1.27 0.57 -12.71
C PRO A 109 0.53 0.25 -14.01
N ALA A 110 1.16 -0.51 -14.91
CA ALA A 110 0.57 -0.92 -16.18
C ALA A 110 -0.68 -1.80 -16.03
N ASN A 111 -0.81 -2.51 -14.90
CA ASN A 111 -1.94 -3.40 -14.63
C ASN A 111 -3.06 -2.71 -13.86
N ASN A 112 -2.90 -1.47 -13.41
CA ASN A 112 -3.85 -0.85 -12.49
C ASN A 112 -5.29 -0.80 -13.05
N ARG A 113 -5.47 -0.20 -14.23
CA ARG A 113 -6.81 0.01 -14.80
C ARG A 113 -7.46 -1.24 -15.38
N ASN A 114 -6.68 -2.27 -15.65
CA ASN A 114 -7.14 -3.56 -16.17
C ASN A 114 -6.73 -4.70 -15.23
N ASN A 115 -6.73 -4.44 -13.94
CA ASN A 115 -6.29 -5.40 -12.95
C ASN A 115 -7.25 -6.58 -12.85
N LYS A 116 -6.78 -7.76 -13.29
CA LYS A 116 -7.61 -8.96 -13.31
C LYS A 116 -8.00 -9.46 -11.91
N GLU A 117 -7.23 -9.08 -10.89
CA GLU A 117 -7.49 -9.47 -9.50
C GLU A 117 -8.53 -8.56 -8.81
N ALA A 118 -8.74 -7.35 -9.32
CA ALA A 118 -9.69 -6.41 -8.74
C ALA A 118 -11.13 -6.88 -8.95
N LEU A 119 -11.86 -7.06 -7.86
CA LEU A 119 -13.28 -7.44 -7.86
C LEU A 119 -14.20 -6.23 -7.68
N PHE A 120 -13.73 -5.24 -6.93
CA PHE A 120 -14.46 -3.99 -6.69
C PHE A 120 -13.47 -2.84 -6.56
N ILE A 121 -13.71 -1.77 -7.29
CA ILE A 121 -12.82 -0.61 -7.36
C ILE A 121 -13.54 0.69 -7.08
N ALA A 122 -12.82 1.66 -6.55
CA ALA A 122 -13.13 3.07 -6.71
C ALA A 122 -12.34 3.54 -7.95
N ALA A 123 -13.06 3.72 -9.05
CA ALA A 123 -12.43 4.05 -10.33
C ALA A 123 -11.84 5.46 -10.29
N GLY A 124 -10.58 5.58 -10.66
CA GLY A 124 -9.94 6.85 -10.89
C GLY A 124 -10.44 7.53 -12.17
N PRO A 125 -10.29 8.86 -12.29
CA PRO A 125 -10.68 9.58 -13.49
C PRO A 125 -9.82 9.18 -14.68
N ASP A 126 -10.42 9.26 -15.87
CA ASP A 126 -9.65 9.19 -17.10
C ASP A 126 -8.86 10.50 -17.30
N ALA A 127 -7.71 10.36 -17.94
CA ALA A 127 -6.79 11.45 -18.19
C ALA A 127 -7.42 12.69 -18.84
N THR A 128 -8.35 12.44 -19.75
CA THR A 128 -9.10 13.48 -20.47
C THR A 128 -9.99 14.34 -19.58
N ASN A 129 -10.29 13.91 -18.37
CA ASN A 129 -11.19 14.60 -17.43
C ASN A 129 -10.46 15.28 -16.27
N LEU A 130 -9.13 15.29 -16.28
CA LEU A 130 -8.32 15.85 -15.17
C LEU A 130 -8.47 17.37 -15.01
N GLU A 131 -8.82 18.10 -16.06
CA GLU A 131 -9.01 19.55 -16.02
C GLU A 131 -10.12 19.96 -15.05
N ASN A 132 -11.13 19.13 -14.89
CA ASN A 132 -12.26 19.36 -14.00
C ASN A 132 -12.06 18.85 -12.57
N TRP A 133 -10.92 18.24 -12.29
CA TRP A 133 -10.64 17.64 -10.99
C TRP A 133 -9.84 18.59 -10.10
N ASN A 134 -10.46 19.00 -9.00
CA ASN A 134 -9.76 19.77 -7.98
C ASN A 134 -8.82 18.83 -7.20
N ALA A 135 -7.54 19.01 -7.43
CA ALA A 135 -6.50 18.18 -6.85
C ALA A 135 -6.51 18.07 -5.32
N GLY A 136 -6.98 19.10 -4.64
CA GLY A 136 -6.99 19.13 -3.18
C GLY A 136 -8.13 18.34 -2.54
N THR A 137 -9.22 18.11 -3.27
CA THR A 137 -10.46 17.57 -2.70
C THR A 137 -10.95 16.28 -3.37
N GLN A 138 -10.70 16.14 -4.66
CA GLN A 138 -11.28 15.04 -5.45
C GLN A 138 -10.30 13.88 -5.71
N CYS A 139 -9.01 14.17 -5.70
CA CYS A 139 -7.96 13.16 -5.84
C CYS A 139 -7.25 12.92 -4.50
N ASN A 140 -7.98 13.04 -3.39
CA ASN A 140 -7.39 12.85 -2.08
C ASN A 140 -6.92 11.41 -1.93
N ASN A 141 -5.63 11.25 -2.02
CA ASN A 141 -5.00 9.97 -1.91
C ASN A 141 -4.40 9.82 -0.51
N ASN A 142 -5.15 9.17 0.37
CA ASN A 142 -4.70 8.88 1.73
C ASN A 142 -3.38 8.09 1.77
N PHE A 143 -3.00 7.45 0.67
CA PHE A 143 -1.73 6.72 0.58
C PHE A 143 -0.53 7.66 0.61
N THR A 144 -0.67 8.93 0.22
CA THR A 144 0.39 9.93 0.38
C THR A 144 0.71 10.22 1.84
N TYR A 145 -0.25 10.01 2.74
CA TYR A 145 -0.07 10.18 4.19
C TYR A 145 0.76 9.08 4.85
N MET A 146 1.11 8.05 4.10
CA MET A 146 1.87 6.89 4.58
C MET A 146 3.34 6.94 4.17
N TYR A 147 3.85 8.10 3.78
CA TYR A 147 5.24 8.24 3.34
C TYR A 147 6.02 9.17 4.27
N PRO A 148 7.25 8.79 4.68
CA PRO A 148 8.03 9.57 5.64
C PRO A 148 8.50 10.91 5.08
N LYS A 149 8.90 11.82 5.98
CA LYS A 149 9.56 13.09 5.66
C LYS A 149 11.01 13.11 6.11
N PRO A 150 11.87 12.25 5.59
CA PRO A 150 13.25 12.15 6.06
C PRO A 150 14.07 13.44 5.83
N ASN A 151 13.67 14.26 4.89
CA ASN A 151 14.29 15.54 4.60
C ASN A 151 14.16 16.60 5.71
N THR A 152 13.31 16.37 6.69
CA THR A 152 13.22 17.24 7.89
C THR A 152 14.25 16.87 8.94
N LEU A 153 14.92 15.73 8.79
CA LEU A 153 16.01 15.30 9.66
C LEU A 153 17.30 16.05 9.27
N THR A 154 17.85 16.80 10.18
CA THR A 154 19.05 17.61 9.92
C THR A 154 20.35 16.81 10.02
N ILE A 155 20.28 15.57 10.45
CA ILE A 155 21.43 14.72 10.78
C ILE A 155 21.81 13.76 9.65
N TYR A 156 20.92 13.54 8.68
CA TYR A 156 21.20 12.68 7.53
C TYR A 156 21.15 13.47 6.23
N PRO A 157 21.96 13.11 5.25
CA PRO A 157 21.74 13.55 3.89
C PRO A 157 20.41 12.96 3.44
N THR A 158 19.43 13.81 3.19
CA THR A 158 18.07 13.38 2.95
C THR A 158 17.65 13.66 1.53
N PRO A 159 16.78 12.84 0.96
CA PRO A 159 16.15 13.17 -0.30
C PRO A 159 15.41 14.50 -0.18
N ASP A 160 15.36 15.25 -1.26
CA ASP A 160 14.64 16.52 -1.31
C ASP A 160 13.16 16.35 -0.99
N ASN A 161 12.51 17.44 -0.63
CA ASN A 161 11.12 17.50 -0.16
C ASN A 161 10.11 16.80 -1.06
N GLN A 162 10.43 16.61 -2.31
CA GLN A 162 9.49 16.12 -3.30
C GLN A 162 10.06 14.84 -3.91
N ASN A 163 9.64 13.72 -3.36
CA ASN A 163 9.96 12.41 -3.90
C ASN A 163 9.16 12.12 -5.18
N TYR A 164 9.25 13.01 -6.15
CA TYR A 164 8.62 12.84 -7.45
C TYR A 164 8.98 11.51 -8.08
N TRP A 165 10.22 11.11 -7.87
CA TRP A 165 10.74 9.87 -8.37
C TRP A 165 10.04 8.64 -7.82
N TYR A 166 9.65 8.68 -6.55
CA TYR A 166 8.86 7.61 -5.94
C TYR A 166 7.36 7.75 -6.21
N GLY A 167 6.95 8.73 -7.01
CA GLY A 167 5.55 8.98 -7.28
C GLY A 167 4.75 9.43 -6.07
N ARG A 168 5.40 9.97 -5.02
CA ARG A 168 4.75 10.37 -3.77
C ARG A 168 5.31 11.67 -3.24
N THR A 169 4.42 12.47 -2.65
CA THR A 169 4.84 13.53 -1.74
C THR A 169 5.05 12.93 -0.36
N ASN A 170 6.05 13.43 0.35
CA ASN A 170 6.25 13.09 1.75
C ASN A 170 5.15 13.71 2.62
N ASN A 171 4.29 12.88 3.14
CA ASN A 171 3.29 13.27 4.13
C ASN A 171 3.23 12.19 5.22
N ASN A 172 3.70 12.54 6.40
CA ASN A 172 4.03 11.63 7.50
C ASN A 172 2.89 11.44 8.51
N THR A 173 1.67 11.30 8.06
CA THR A 173 0.52 11.17 8.96
C THR A 173 0.34 9.75 9.49
N LEU A 174 0.65 8.73 8.68
CA LEU A 174 0.49 7.32 9.02
C LEU A 174 1.81 6.57 8.82
N ALA A 175 2.19 5.76 9.79
CA ALA A 175 3.38 4.91 9.76
C ALA A 175 3.01 3.46 10.04
N PRO A 176 3.75 2.47 9.49
CA PRO A 176 3.52 1.07 9.78
C PRO A 176 3.84 0.77 11.25
N SER A 177 3.01 -0.03 11.92
CA SER A 177 3.30 -0.46 13.29
C SER A 177 4.43 -1.49 13.33
N LYS A 178 5.07 -1.65 14.50
CA LYS A 178 6.10 -2.69 14.71
C LYS A 178 5.56 -4.08 14.36
N TYR A 179 4.36 -4.41 14.84
CA TYR A 179 3.70 -5.67 14.53
C TYR A 179 3.61 -5.92 13.01
N LEU A 180 3.16 -4.92 12.25
CA LEU A 180 3.04 -5.06 10.80
C LEU A 180 4.39 -5.35 10.15
N LEU A 181 5.43 -4.62 10.54
CA LEU A 181 6.78 -4.82 10.02
C LEU A 181 7.33 -6.21 10.37
N ASP A 182 7.01 -6.71 11.58
CA ASP A 182 7.42 -8.03 12.03
C ASP A 182 6.69 -9.18 11.34
N CYS A 183 5.50 -8.93 10.79
CA CYS A 183 4.80 -9.95 9.99
C CYS A 183 5.56 -10.37 8.72
N PHE A 184 6.45 -9.55 8.20
CA PHE A 184 7.20 -9.84 6.99
C PHE A 184 8.54 -10.50 7.27
N ASP A 185 8.83 -11.55 6.54
CA ASP A 185 10.17 -12.09 6.39
C ASP A 185 10.74 -11.59 5.06
N ALA A 186 11.61 -10.59 5.13
CA ALA A 186 12.12 -9.92 3.95
C ALA A 186 13.03 -10.82 3.08
N ASP A 187 13.61 -11.88 3.66
CA ASP A 187 14.48 -12.80 2.91
C ASP A 187 13.68 -13.75 2.01
N TYR A 188 12.43 -14.03 2.37
CA TYR A 188 11.60 -14.99 1.65
C TYR A 188 10.43 -14.36 0.90
N ASP A 189 9.89 -13.23 1.38
CA ASP A 189 8.62 -12.64 0.93
C ASP A 189 8.85 -11.34 0.15
N LYS A 190 8.59 -11.36 -1.16
CA LYS A 190 8.69 -10.17 -2.04
C LYS A 190 7.71 -9.05 -1.67
N ARG A 191 6.67 -9.35 -0.90
CA ARG A 191 5.75 -8.30 -0.43
C ARG A 191 6.42 -7.27 0.45
N TRP A 192 7.62 -7.56 0.98
CA TRP A 192 8.39 -6.56 1.71
C TRP A 192 8.66 -5.31 0.86
N GLU A 193 9.36 -5.46 -0.26
CA GLU A 193 9.68 -4.33 -1.14
C GLU A 193 8.48 -3.86 -1.98
N VAL A 194 7.51 -4.73 -2.26
CA VAL A 194 6.23 -4.33 -2.89
C VAL A 194 5.45 -3.40 -1.98
N THR A 195 5.50 -3.63 -0.67
CA THR A 195 4.74 -2.85 0.31
C THR A 195 5.50 -1.63 0.83
N PHE A 196 6.83 -1.73 0.96
CA PHE A 196 7.63 -0.70 1.62
C PHE A 196 8.81 -0.21 0.78
N THR A 197 9.01 1.09 0.80
CA THR A 197 10.26 1.73 0.40
C THR A 197 11.14 1.89 1.63
N THR A 198 12.31 1.28 1.63
CA THR A 198 13.25 1.27 2.76
C THR A 198 14.60 1.88 2.44
N ALA A 199 14.98 1.93 1.16
CA ALA A 199 16.20 2.58 0.69
C ALA A 199 15.86 3.92 0.06
N PHE A 200 16.55 4.98 0.47
CA PHE A 200 16.28 6.35 0.07
C PHE A 200 17.49 6.94 -0.65
N VAL A 201 17.25 7.42 -1.86
CA VAL A 201 18.27 8.12 -2.69
C VAL A 201 18.11 9.63 -2.55
N GLN A 202 19.22 10.33 -2.64
CA GLN A 202 19.21 11.79 -2.62
C GLN A 202 19.08 12.34 -4.06
N PHE A 203 18.02 13.06 -4.31
CA PHE A 203 17.83 13.77 -5.57
C PHE A 203 17.00 15.04 -5.36
N SER A 204 16.99 15.90 -6.36
CA SER A 204 16.17 17.10 -6.41
C SER A 204 15.40 17.12 -7.73
N ALA A 205 14.18 17.62 -7.70
CA ALA A 205 13.38 17.81 -8.89
C ALA A 205 13.01 19.30 -9.03
N VAL A 206 13.24 19.85 -10.21
CA VAL A 206 12.92 21.24 -10.53
C VAL A 206 11.98 21.28 -11.72
N GLN A 207 10.88 21.99 -11.60
CA GLN A 207 9.97 22.21 -12.71
C GLN A 207 10.53 23.27 -13.66
N SER A 208 10.62 22.95 -14.93
CA SER A 208 11.04 23.88 -15.97
C SER A 208 10.21 23.68 -17.24
N GLY A 209 9.49 24.71 -17.66
CA GLY A 209 8.77 24.72 -18.93
C GLY A 209 7.74 23.60 -19.13
N GLY A 210 7.08 23.16 -18.07
CA GLY A 210 6.09 22.05 -18.11
C GLY A 210 6.70 20.65 -18.00
N SER A 211 8.01 20.55 -17.94
CA SER A 211 8.76 19.32 -17.69
C SER A 211 9.45 19.37 -16.34
N TYR A 212 9.71 18.21 -15.74
CA TYR A 212 10.54 18.13 -14.55
C TYR A 212 11.97 17.80 -14.93
N LEU A 213 12.88 18.62 -14.43
CA LEU A 213 14.31 18.34 -14.44
C LEU A 213 14.65 17.68 -13.11
N PHE A 214 15.13 16.47 -13.17
CA PHE A 214 15.64 15.78 -12.00
C PHE A 214 17.14 16.06 -11.88
N THR A 215 17.53 16.52 -10.72
CA THR A 215 18.95 16.76 -10.41
C THR A 215 19.38 15.81 -9.31
N ASN A 216 20.42 15.03 -9.57
CA ASN A 216 21.04 14.25 -8.52
C ASN A 216 22.06 15.14 -7.78
N LYS A 217 21.82 15.34 -6.50
CA LYS A 217 22.82 15.99 -5.64
C LYS A 217 23.81 14.93 -5.20
N LYS A 218 24.97 14.93 -5.83
CA LYS A 218 26.08 14.08 -5.40
C LYS A 218 26.40 14.36 -3.94
N GLN A 219 26.43 13.32 -3.13
CA GLN A 219 26.83 13.47 -1.74
C GLN A 219 28.33 13.75 -1.67
N THR A 220 28.70 14.83 -1.04
CA THR A 220 30.09 15.08 -0.66
C THR A 220 30.35 14.30 0.61
N LEU A 221 31.32 13.41 0.57
CA LEU A 221 31.72 12.60 1.69
C LEU A 221 32.94 13.21 2.35
N ASP A 222 32.97 13.31 3.67
CA ASP A 222 34.07 13.93 4.39
C ASP A 222 35.41 13.19 4.24
N ASP A 223 35.33 11.89 4.05
CA ASP A 223 36.47 11.01 3.83
C ASP A 223 36.50 10.41 2.43
N GLY A 224 35.62 10.87 1.55
CA GLY A 224 35.43 10.33 0.21
C GLY A 224 34.64 9.02 0.17
N THR A 225 34.11 8.53 1.28
CA THR A 225 33.41 7.23 1.35
C THR A 225 31.96 7.30 1.72
N LYS A 226 31.56 8.04 2.75
CA LYS A 226 30.17 8.24 3.12
C LYS A 226 29.95 9.51 3.94
N PRO A 227 28.71 10.06 3.94
CA PRO A 227 28.38 11.28 4.68
C PRO A 227 28.48 11.06 6.18
N LYS A 228 28.83 12.12 6.91
CA LYS A 228 28.78 12.15 8.38
C LYS A 228 27.38 12.45 8.88
N ILE A 229 27.04 11.83 10.01
CA ILE A 229 25.82 12.18 10.75
C ILE A 229 25.92 13.66 11.17
N GLY A 230 24.82 14.40 11.00
CA GLY A 230 24.72 15.81 11.40
C GLY A 230 25.10 16.82 10.34
N THR A 231 25.55 16.38 9.17
CA THR A 231 25.88 17.27 8.04
C THR A 231 24.92 17.05 6.89
N LYS A 232 24.50 18.13 6.23
CA LYS A 232 23.79 18.07 4.95
C LYS A 232 24.84 18.02 3.85
N HIS A 233 24.97 16.88 3.21
CA HIS A 233 25.90 16.72 2.12
C HIS A 233 25.30 17.10 0.79
N GLY A 234 26.10 17.70 -0.08
CA GLY A 234 25.74 18.03 -1.46
C GLY A 234 24.66 19.08 -1.65
N VAL A 235 24.24 19.77 -0.58
CA VAL A 235 23.15 20.75 -0.68
C VAL A 235 23.62 22.07 -1.31
N ASN A 236 24.88 22.41 -1.18
CA ASN A 236 25.42 23.70 -1.64
C ASN A 236 26.46 23.56 -2.75
N ASP A 237 26.79 22.34 -3.08
CA ASP A 237 27.76 22.17 -4.14
C ASP A 237 27.04 22.40 -5.46
N ASN A 238 27.56 23.29 -6.28
CA ASN A 238 27.21 23.41 -7.70
C ASN A 238 27.60 22.13 -8.43
N ILE A 239 27.27 21.00 -7.83
CA ILE A 239 27.57 19.71 -8.39
C ILE A 239 26.57 19.51 -9.50
N SER A 240 27.13 19.37 -10.62
CA SER A 240 26.49 18.92 -11.81
C SER A 240 25.45 17.85 -11.47
N SER A 241 24.33 18.20 -11.73
CA SER A 241 23.04 17.60 -11.67
C SER A 241 22.88 16.30 -12.47
N PHE A 242 23.85 15.43 -12.53
CA PHE A 242 23.74 14.19 -13.28
C PHE A 242 24.46 13.05 -12.56
N THR A 243 23.98 11.84 -12.78
CA THR A 243 24.62 10.64 -12.27
C THR A 243 25.71 10.21 -13.23
N ILE A 244 26.95 10.14 -12.72
CA ILE A 244 28.00 9.45 -13.45
C ILE A 244 27.71 7.95 -13.36
N LEU A 245 27.73 7.29 -14.53
CA LEU A 245 27.62 5.85 -14.59
C LEU A 245 28.90 5.21 -14.13
N THR A 246 28.94 4.87 -12.86
CA THR A 246 30.02 4.04 -12.31
C THR A 246 29.91 2.61 -12.85
N GLN A 247 31.00 1.86 -12.81
CA GLN A 247 30.98 0.45 -13.22
C GLN A 247 29.93 -0.34 -12.44
N ASN A 248 29.79 -0.07 -11.15
CA ASN A 248 28.76 -0.72 -10.33
C ASN A 248 27.34 -0.45 -10.83
N ILE A 249 27.02 0.77 -11.22
CA ILE A 249 25.70 1.09 -11.79
C ILE A 249 25.51 0.33 -13.12
N ILE A 250 26.53 0.32 -13.96
CA ILE A 250 26.51 -0.39 -15.25
C ILE A 250 26.23 -1.89 -15.01
N ASP A 251 26.97 -2.51 -14.13
CA ASP A 251 26.85 -3.93 -13.85
C ASP A 251 25.50 -4.27 -13.18
N THR A 252 25.10 -3.46 -12.21
CA THR A 252 23.84 -3.66 -11.47
C THR A 252 22.61 -3.59 -12.38
N TYR A 253 22.62 -2.67 -13.34
CA TYR A 253 21.48 -2.44 -14.21
C TYR A 253 21.64 -3.03 -15.62
N GLY A 254 22.74 -3.73 -15.87
CA GLY A 254 23.02 -4.35 -17.16
C GLY A 254 23.05 -3.32 -18.30
N LEU A 255 23.65 -2.16 -18.06
CA LEU A 255 23.84 -1.14 -19.06
C LEU A 255 25.02 -1.50 -19.97
N ASP A 256 25.05 -0.92 -21.17
CA ASP A 256 26.18 -1.09 -22.07
C ASP A 256 27.44 -0.48 -21.45
N ALA A 257 28.54 -1.23 -21.41
CA ALA A 257 29.82 -0.82 -20.86
C ALA A 257 30.39 0.47 -21.50
N LYS A 258 29.98 0.81 -22.73
CA LYS A 258 30.36 2.07 -23.37
C LYS A 258 29.92 3.32 -22.61
N PHE A 259 28.91 3.19 -21.75
CA PHE A 259 28.41 4.29 -20.93
C PHE A 259 29.20 4.52 -19.65
N HIS A 260 30.22 3.72 -19.38
CA HIS A 260 31.09 3.93 -18.23
C HIS A 260 31.72 5.32 -18.24
N ASN A 261 31.58 6.05 -17.12
CA ASN A 261 31.94 7.45 -16.96
C ASN A 261 31.12 8.44 -17.82
N GLU A 262 30.15 7.97 -18.55
CA GLU A 262 29.18 8.84 -19.20
C GLU A 262 28.10 9.26 -18.21
N TYR A 263 27.34 10.28 -18.59
CA TYR A 263 26.28 10.81 -17.77
C TYR A 263 24.94 10.31 -18.29
N ILE A 264 24.17 9.67 -17.41
CA ILE A 264 22.75 9.45 -17.73
C ILE A 264 21.96 10.64 -17.23
N TYR A 265 21.13 11.07 -18.09
CA TYR A 265 20.18 12.12 -17.86
C TYR A 265 18.79 11.52 -17.67
N PRO A 266 18.39 11.45 -16.43
CA PRO A 266 17.24 12.24 -16.07
C PRO A 266 17.62 13.53 -15.33
N TYR A 267 18.88 13.91 -15.22
CA TYR A 267 19.36 14.90 -14.29
C TYR A 267 20.20 15.98 -14.94
N GLY A 268 20.05 17.19 -14.46
CA GLY A 268 20.86 18.30 -14.86
C GLY A 268 20.54 18.78 -16.26
N ASP A 269 21.45 18.68 -17.15
CA ASP A 269 21.37 19.31 -18.45
C ASP A 269 20.32 18.72 -19.40
N LEU A 270 19.58 17.70 -18.99
CA LEU A 270 18.58 17.07 -19.84
C LEU A 270 17.23 16.96 -19.17
N ASN A 271 16.20 17.30 -19.95
CA ASN A 271 14.82 17.05 -19.60
C ASN A 271 14.59 15.55 -19.50
N TYR A 272 14.30 15.08 -18.33
CA TYR A 272 13.80 13.74 -18.14
C TYR A 272 12.30 13.77 -18.29
N THR A 273 11.83 13.25 -19.39
CA THR A 273 10.42 13.00 -19.59
C THR A 273 10.15 11.54 -19.33
N TYR A 274 9.17 11.24 -18.50
CA TYR A 274 8.56 9.93 -18.49
C TYR A 274 7.84 9.77 -19.81
N TYR A 275 8.43 9.01 -20.69
CA TYR A 275 8.01 8.93 -22.08
C TYR A 275 6.57 8.41 -22.25
N ASP A 276 6.07 7.66 -21.30
CA ASP A 276 4.74 7.05 -21.32
C ASP A 276 3.74 7.70 -20.37
N GLY A 277 4.06 8.88 -19.85
CA GLY A 277 3.16 9.63 -18.98
C GLY A 277 3.02 9.10 -17.56
N THR A 278 3.68 8.02 -17.17
CA THR A 278 3.58 7.49 -15.83
C THR A 278 4.72 7.95 -14.93
N TRP A 279 4.39 8.38 -13.72
CA TRP A 279 5.35 8.84 -12.70
C TRP A 279 5.79 7.75 -11.74
N ALA A 280 5.35 6.54 -11.94
CA ALA A 280 5.81 5.43 -11.12
C ALA A 280 7.31 5.21 -11.35
N PRO A 281 8.07 4.89 -10.31
CA PRO A 281 9.45 4.49 -10.49
C PRO A 281 9.48 3.25 -11.38
N LYS A 282 10.13 3.39 -12.54
CA LYS A 282 10.26 2.30 -13.49
C LYS A 282 11.65 1.73 -13.44
N MET A 283 11.75 0.43 -13.51
CA MET A 283 13.04 -0.24 -13.62
C MET A 283 13.77 0.13 -14.92
N ILE A 284 13.02 0.47 -15.98
CA ILE A 284 13.56 0.93 -17.25
C ILE A 284 13.01 2.32 -17.53
N ALA A 285 13.89 3.23 -17.89
CA ALA A 285 13.55 4.59 -18.27
C ALA A 285 14.06 4.90 -19.67
N LYS A 286 13.41 5.84 -20.36
CA LYS A 286 13.90 6.38 -21.63
C LYS A 286 14.54 7.74 -21.39
N VAL A 287 15.74 7.91 -21.83
CA VAL A 287 16.56 9.11 -21.61
C VAL A 287 17.26 9.54 -22.90
N TRP A 288 17.56 10.83 -23.04
CA TRP A 288 18.44 11.29 -24.10
C TRP A 288 19.91 11.14 -23.68
N PRO A 289 20.79 10.71 -24.59
CA PRO A 289 22.23 10.75 -24.36
C PRO A 289 22.71 12.18 -24.12
N LYS A 290 23.84 12.33 -23.44
CA LYS A 290 24.44 13.63 -23.15
C LYS A 290 24.69 14.45 -24.42
N GLY A 291 24.22 15.69 -24.43
CA GLY A 291 24.36 16.60 -25.56
C GLY A 291 23.28 16.44 -26.65
N GLU A 292 22.39 15.47 -26.51
CA GLU A 292 21.30 15.22 -27.45
C GLU A 292 19.93 15.56 -26.87
N ASN A 293 19.68 16.82 -26.63
CA ASN A 293 18.33 17.27 -26.27
C ASN A 293 17.60 17.83 -27.50
N SER A 294 17.28 16.95 -28.43
CA SER A 294 16.66 17.36 -29.69
C SER A 294 15.14 17.37 -29.65
N GLY A 295 14.53 16.89 -28.58
CA GLY A 295 13.08 16.65 -28.56
C GLY A 295 12.62 15.52 -29.50
N ASP A 296 13.55 14.83 -30.17
CA ASP A 296 13.26 13.74 -31.07
C ASP A 296 13.15 12.40 -30.33
N PRO A 297 11.94 11.81 -30.21
CA PRO A 297 11.75 10.56 -29.47
C PRO A 297 12.55 9.38 -30.01
N SER A 298 12.96 9.43 -31.29
CA SER A 298 13.76 8.35 -31.89
C SER A 298 15.17 8.24 -31.32
N LYS A 299 15.64 9.29 -30.66
CA LYS A 299 16.97 9.35 -30.06
C LYS A 299 16.98 8.95 -28.58
N LEU A 300 15.82 8.65 -28.01
CA LEU A 300 15.73 8.17 -26.64
C LEU A 300 16.35 6.77 -26.52
N GLN A 301 17.16 6.60 -25.50
CA GLN A 301 17.74 5.30 -25.14
C GLN A 301 17.03 4.73 -23.92
N GLU A 302 16.77 3.43 -23.94
CA GLU A 302 16.29 2.71 -22.77
C GLU A 302 17.48 2.42 -21.84
N VAL A 303 17.33 2.87 -20.60
CA VAL A 303 18.28 2.58 -19.52
C VAL A 303 17.53 2.09 -18.31
N LYS A 304 18.12 1.20 -17.55
CA LYS A 304 17.53 0.85 -16.26
C LYS A 304 17.55 2.07 -15.34
N ASN A 305 16.43 2.28 -14.65
CA ASN A 305 16.29 3.44 -13.78
C ASN A 305 17.29 3.36 -12.61
N PRO A 306 18.25 4.27 -12.52
CA PRO A 306 19.28 4.24 -11.49
C PRO A 306 18.77 4.56 -10.07
N TYR A 307 17.50 4.94 -9.94
CA TYR A 307 16.90 5.32 -8.66
C TYR A 307 15.93 4.30 -8.10
N VAL A 308 15.64 3.26 -8.86
CA VAL A 308 14.97 2.08 -8.33
C VAL A 308 16.03 1.21 -7.67
N ILE A 309 15.97 1.12 -6.37
CA ILE A 309 16.89 0.29 -5.60
C ILE A 309 16.31 -1.11 -5.52
N PRO A 310 17.02 -2.11 -6.07
CA PRO A 310 16.58 -3.50 -6.00
C PRO A 310 16.69 -4.02 -4.56
N TYR A 311 15.90 -5.01 -4.25
CA TYR A 311 16.03 -5.77 -3.00
C TYR A 311 16.59 -7.17 -3.32
N PRO A 312 17.53 -7.70 -2.52
CA PRO A 312 18.21 -7.08 -1.39
C PRO A 312 19.12 -5.91 -1.80
N VAL A 313 19.30 -4.97 -0.88
CA VAL A 313 20.06 -3.74 -1.11
C VAL A 313 21.56 -4.05 -1.10
N ALA A 314 22.27 -3.67 -2.16
CA ALA A 314 23.71 -3.89 -2.28
C ALA A 314 24.51 -3.04 -1.27
N GLU A 315 25.59 -3.59 -0.71
CA GLU A 315 26.41 -2.93 0.31
C GLU A 315 27.12 -1.68 -0.19
N ASP A 316 27.51 -1.68 -1.45
CA ASP A 316 28.31 -0.65 -2.11
C ASP A 316 27.48 0.31 -3.00
N ASP A 317 26.15 0.26 -2.93
CA ASP A 317 25.30 1.13 -3.73
C ASP A 317 25.51 2.60 -3.36
N ASP A 318 26.14 3.35 -4.26
CA ASP A 318 26.54 4.74 -4.05
C ASP A 318 25.41 5.76 -4.27
N ARG A 319 24.23 5.32 -4.66
CA ARG A 319 23.04 6.15 -4.87
C ARG A 319 22.27 6.40 -3.58
N ILE A 320 22.38 5.49 -2.63
CA ILE A 320 21.59 5.50 -1.40
C ILE A 320 22.19 6.51 -0.41
N CYS A 321 21.34 7.33 0.19
CA CYS A 321 21.74 8.19 1.29
C CYS A 321 21.53 7.51 2.64
N PHE A 322 20.43 6.80 2.82
CA PHE A 322 20.23 5.95 3.99
C PHE A 322 19.29 4.77 3.67
N TYR A 323 19.40 3.73 4.48
CA TYR A 323 18.66 2.50 4.37
C TYR A 323 18.07 2.08 5.73
N LEU A 324 16.81 1.74 5.75
CA LEU A 324 16.13 1.14 6.88
C LEU A 324 16.21 -0.38 6.75
N SER A 325 17.09 -1.00 7.51
CA SER A 325 17.33 -2.43 7.41
C SER A 325 16.32 -3.21 8.24
N LYS A 326 15.64 -4.18 7.60
CA LYS A 326 14.80 -5.16 8.30
C LYS A 326 15.66 -6.12 9.11
N GLU A 327 16.75 -6.59 8.53
CA GLU A 327 17.75 -7.37 9.23
C GLU A 327 18.54 -6.48 10.20
N ARG A 328 18.82 -7.02 11.39
CA ARG A 328 19.64 -6.29 12.38
C ARG A 328 21.12 -6.39 12.03
N LEU A 329 21.65 -5.33 11.47
CA LEU A 329 23.07 -5.22 11.16
C LEU A 329 23.87 -4.73 12.36
N SER A 330 25.02 -5.34 12.60
CA SER A 330 26.01 -4.88 13.57
C SER A 330 26.69 -3.59 13.10
N ASP A 331 27.36 -2.87 14.00
CA ASP A 331 28.08 -1.66 13.64
C ASP A 331 29.22 -1.93 12.64
N ALA A 332 29.84 -3.10 12.70
CA ALA A 332 30.86 -3.52 11.74
C ALA A 332 30.29 -3.74 10.34
N GLU A 333 29.08 -4.30 10.22
CA GLU A 333 28.39 -4.47 8.94
C GLU A 333 27.88 -3.14 8.40
N LYS A 334 27.33 -2.29 9.25
CA LYS A 334 26.93 -0.93 8.87
C LYS A 334 28.12 -0.12 8.35
N ALA A 335 29.30 -0.28 8.98
CA ALA A 335 30.52 0.43 8.59
C ALA A 335 31.06 0.05 7.20
N LYS A 336 30.72 -1.14 6.68
CA LYS A 336 31.09 -1.57 5.33
C LYS A 336 30.27 -0.89 4.24
N ARG A 337 29.10 -0.36 4.57
CA ARG A 337 28.17 0.21 3.59
C ARG A 337 28.52 1.65 3.26
N ARG A 338 28.28 2.04 2.03
CA ARG A 338 28.53 3.41 1.55
C ARG A 338 27.46 4.42 1.95
N TYR A 339 26.41 3.97 2.65
CA TYR A 339 25.25 4.76 3.07
C TYR A 339 24.96 4.50 4.54
N TYR A 340 24.21 5.39 5.16
CA TYR A 340 23.78 5.18 6.54
C TYR A 340 22.77 4.06 6.64
N VAL A 341 22.90 3.23 7.66
CA VAL A 341 21.95 2.17 7.96
C VAL A 341 21.36 2.38 9.34
N ILE A 342 20.04 2.33 9.38
CA ILE A 342 19.25 2.30 10.60
C ILE A 342 18.56 0.95 10.64
N ASN A 343 18.78 0.18 11.69
CA ASN A 343 18.00 -1.03 11.90
C ASN A 343 16.56 -0.63 12.24
N ILE A 344 15.59 -1.20 11.57
CA ILE A 344 14.16 -0.87 11.79
C ILE A 344 13.78 -1.06 13.26
N ASP A 345 14.30 -2.10 13.92
CA ASP A 345 14.03 -2.34 15.34
C ASP A 345 14.45 -1.16 16.25
N ASP A 346 15.49 -0.44 15.87
CA ASP A 346 15.98 0.71 16.65
C ASP A 346 15.06 1.93 16.55
N LEU A 347 14.07 1.92 15.66
CA LEU A 347 13.04 2.94 15.58
C LEU A 347 11.98 2.80 16.69
N PHE A 348 11.96 1.67 17.38
CA PHE A 348 10.90 1.32 18.33
C PHE A 348 11.41 1.20 19.76
N ASP A 349 10.51 1.48 20.71
CA ASP A 349 10.65 1.20 22.12
C ASP A 349 9.31 0.66 22.62
N ASN A 350 9.31 -0.54 23.20
CA ASN A 350 8.09 -1.21 23.66
C ASN A 350 6.98 -1.29 22.59
N GLY A 351 7.33 -1.55 21.35
CA GLY A 351 6.41 -1.67 20.20
C GLY A 351 5.87 -0.34 19.66
N GLN A 352 6.29 0.79 20.22
CA GLN A 352 5.95 2.13 19.77
C GLN A 352 7.15 2.82 19.16
N TYR A 353 6.94 3.71 18.19
CA TYR A 353 8.01 4.57 17.69
C TYR A 353 8.58 5.41 18.82
N ARG A 354 9.91 5.43 18.90
CA ARG A 354 10.63 6.21 19.90
C ARG A 354 10.29 7.69 19.78
N LYS A 355 10.00 8.31 20.91
CA LYS A 355 9.86 9.75 21.01
C LYS A 355 11.25 10.41 21.03
N THR A 356 11.44 11.32 20.38
CA THR A 356 12.37 12.20 19.71
C THR A 356 13.52 12.86 20.47
N ASP A 357 13.97 12.39 21.59
CA ASP A 357 15.24 12.85 22.15
C ASP A 357 16.45 12.22 21.45
N ILE A 358 16.20 11.26 20.61
CA ILE A 358 17.23 10.58 19.85
C ILE A 358 17.39 11.32 18.52
N LYS A 359 18.56 11.92 18.34
CA LYS A 359 18.96 12.63 17.12
C LYS A 359 18.86 11.77 15.84
N VAL A 360 18.57 10.49 15.98
CA VAL A 360 18.57 9.49 14.90
C VAL A 360 17.17 9.15 14.42
N THR A 361 16.16 9.26 15.28
CA THR A 361 14.81 8.85 14.95
C THR A 361 13.82 9.88 15.44
N ASN A 362 12.99 10.31 14.53
CA ASN A 362 11.83 11.10 14.83
C ASN A 362 10.62 10.25 14.42
N ASP A 363 9.74 9.95 15.35
CA ASP A 363 8.54 9.15 15.13
C ASP A 363 7.67 9.65 13.97
N LYS A 364 7.87 10.88 13.53
CA LYS A 364 7.12 11.48 12.43
C LYS A 364 7.83 11.41 11.08
N ASN A 365 9.14 11.20 11.06
CA ASN A 365 9.94 11.49 9.87
C ASN A 365 10.77 10.30 9.37
N MET A 366 10.87 9.22 10.15
CA MET A 366 11.68 8.07 9.79
C MET A 366 10.90 6.77 10.01
N TYR A 367 10.50 6.14 8.93
CA TYR A 367 9.86 4.82 8.90
C TYR A 367 9.83 4.28 7.47
N PRO A 368 9.65 2.98 7.24
CA PRO A 368 9.45 2.43 5.90
C PRO A 368 8.27 3.09 5.20
N GLY A 369 8.50 3.66 4.03
CA GLY A 369 7.47 4.34 3.25
C GLY A 369 6.53 3.33 2.59
N PHE A 370 5.24 3.62 2.56
CA PHE A 370 4.27 2.74 1.91
C PHE A 370 4.37 2.81 0.38
N ASN A 371 4.51 1.69 -0.29
CA ASN A 371 4.81 1.62 -1.72
C ASN A 371 3.65 1.14 -2.60
N LYS A 372 2.66 0.45 -2.07
CA LYS A 372 1.44 0.11 -2.82
C LYS A 372 0.73 1.38 -3.31
N TYR A 373 -0.03 1.28 -4.40
CA TYR A 373 -0.69 2.42 -5.05
C TYR A 373 0.30 3.53 -5.45
N ASN A 374 1.51 3.14 -5.82
CA ASN A 374 2.55 4.09 -6.23
C ASN A 374 2.47 4.48 -7.71
N TRP A 375 1.29 4.47 -8.27
CA TRP A 375 1.02 4.99 -9.60
C TRP A 375 0.57 6.45 -9.55
N LEU A 376 1.03 7.21 -10.50
CA LEU A 376 0.54 8.54 -10.79
C LEU A 376 -0.38 8.53 -12.01
N SER A 377 -1.02 9.65 -12.28
CA SER A 377 -1.78 9.81 -13.51
C SER A 377 -0.87 9.60 -14.72
N GLU A 378 -1.39 8.91 -15.69
CA GLU A 378 -0.70 8.61 -16.93
C GLU A 378 -0.30 9.86 -17.69
N ASP A 379 -0.94 11.02 -17.44
CA ASP A 379 -0.92 12.16 -18.35
C ASP A 379 -0.41 13.45 -17.77
N SER A 380 -0.07 13.53 -16.51
CA SER A 380 0.36 14.80 -16.01
C SER A 380 1.63 14.76 -15.21
N TYR A 381 2.62 15.37 -15.75
CA TYR A 381 3.68 16.03 -15.02
C TYR A 381 3.11 17.20 -14.21
N SER A 382 1.97 17.00 -13.55
CA SER A 382 1.40 18.02 -12.71
C SER A 382 2.32 18.22 -11.52
N SER A 383 2.58 19.47 -11.18
CA SER A 383 3.28 19.85 -9.96
C SER A 383 2.62 19.32 -8.69
N ASN A 384 1.43 18.77 -8.81
CA ASN A 384 0.67 18.23 -7.70
C ASN A 384 0.72 16.70 -7.69
N LEU A 385 1.77 16.16 -7.11
CA LEU A 385 1.98 14.72 -6.94
C LEU A 385 1.01 14.05 -5.98
N GLN A 386 0.14 14.82 -5.35
CA GLN A 386 -0.95 14.28 -4.56
C GLN A 386 -2.08 13.73 -5.45
N ARG A 387 -2.06 14.06 -6.74
CA ARG A 387 -3.03 13.52 -7.71
C ARG A 387 -2.65 12.10 -8.07
N LYS A 388 -3.36 11.15 -7.53
CA LYS A 388 -3.33 9.76 -7.94
C LYS A 388 -4.61 9.47 -8.70
N THR A 389 -4.50 9.17 -9.97
CA THR A 389 -5.65 8.94 -10.84
C THR A 389 -5.90 7.46 -11.11
N GLY A 390 -5.04 6.59 -10.58
CA GLY A 390 -5.25 5.15 -10.67
C GLY A 390 -6.46 4.68 -9.88
N ASP A 391 -7.00 3.55 -10.29
CA ASP A 391 -8.09 2.88 -9.58
C ASP A 391 -7.63 2.41 -8.20
N VAL A 392 -8.48 2.55 -7.20
CA VAL A 392 -8.24 2.06 -5.84
C VAL A 392 -9.03 0.79 -5.61
N PHE A 393 -8.36 -0.28 -5.20
CA PHE A 393 -9.01 -1.56 -4.97
C PHE A 393 -9.75 -1.54 -3.63
N ILE A 394 -11.07 -1.79 -3.68
CA ILE A 394 -11.92 -1.97 -2.50
C ILE A 394 -11.97 -3.44 -2.11
N MET A 395 -11.91 -4.32 -3.11
CA MET A 395 -11.81 -5.76 -2.92
C MET A 395 -11.08 -6.39 -4.09
N ARG A 396 -10.28 -7.42 -3.82
CA ARG A 396 -9.56 -8.20 -4.83
C ARG A 396 -9.57 -9.69 -4.49
N MET A 397 -9.25 -10.52 -5.49
CA MET A 397 -9.35 -11.98 -5.37
C MET A 397 -8.53 -12.57 -4.22
N ALA A 398 -7.40 -11.97 -3.86
CA ALA A 398 -6.63 -12.40 -2.70
C ALA A 398 -7.43 -12.37 -1.40
N GLU A 399 -8.36 -11.43 -1.23
CA GLU A 399 -9.22 -11.39 -0.04
C GLU A 399 -10.18 -12.59 -0.02
N VAL A 400 -10.63 -13.07 -1.17
CA VAL A 400 -11.47 -14.28 -1.24
C VAL A 400 -10.71 -15.51 -0.75
N TYR A 401 -9.43 -15.65 -1.14
CA TYR A 401 -8.55 -16.71 -0.58
C TYR A 401 -8.36 -16.57 0.93
N LEU A 402 -8.20 -15.36 1.43
CA LEU A 402 -8.10 -15.11 2.87
C LEU A 402 -9.39 -15.43 3.61
N ILE A 403 -10.55 -15.10 3.05
CA ILE A 403 -11.87 -15.46 3.63
C ILE A 403 -12.05 -16.98 3.63
N ALA A 404 -11.69 -17.68 2.55
CA ALA A 404 -11.74 -19.13 2.50
C ALA A 404 -10.84 -19.76 3.59
N ALA A 405 -9.63 -19.23 3.77
CA ALA A 405 -8.73 -19.68 4.83
C ALA A 405 -9.30 -19.40 6.22
N GLU A 406 -9.79 -18.19 6.46
CA GLU A 406 -10.38 -17.77 7.74
C GLU A 406 -11.58 -18.64 8.10
N ALA A 407 -12.53 -18.82 7.18
CA ALA A 407 -13.72 -19.62 7.39
C ALA A 407 -13.40 -21.10 7.66
N ASN A 408 -12.47 -21.69 6.90
CA ASN A 408 -12.00 -23.06 7.17
C ASN A 408 -11.34 -23.18 8.56
N GLN A 409 -10.52 -22.22 8.94
CA GLN A 409 -9.87 -22.20 10.25
C GLN A 409 -10.92 -22.10 11.37
N GLN A 410 -11.93 -21.23 11.24
CA GLN A 410 -13.02 -21.08 12.22
C GLN A 410 -13.89 -22.34 12.33
N LEU A 411 -13.98 -23.13 11.26
CA LEU A 411 -14.68 -24.42 11.24
C LEU A 411 -13.80 -25.62 11.66
N GLY A 412 -12.58 -25.36 12.14
CA GLY A 412 -11.66 -26.39 12.63
C GLY A 412 -10.85 -27.09 11.53
N ASN A 413 -10.90 -26.63 10.30
CA ASN A 413 -10.21 -27.19 9.13
C ASN A 413 -8.87 -26.48 8.85
N GLY A 414 -7.96 -26.45 9.83
CA GLY A 414 -6.70 -25.70 9.74
C GLY A 414 -5.79 -26.17 8.59
N GLY A 415 -5.82 -27.45 8.21
CA GLY A 415 -5.09 -27.95 7.04
C GLY A 415 -5.61 -27.33 5.75
N LYS A 416 -6.94 -27.23 5.57
CA LYS A 416 -7.54 -26.60 4.39
C LYS A 416 -7.30 -25.10 4.37
N ALA A 417 -7.36 -24.47 5.53
CA ALA A 417 -7.00 -23.06 5.68
C ALA A 417 -5.54 -22.78 5.22
N ALA A 418 -4.60 -23.67 5.60
CA ALA A 418 -3.21 -23.58 5.17
C ALA A 418 -3.06 -23.70 3.65
N GLU A 419 -3.84 -24.55 2.98
CA GLU A 419 -3.81 -24.66 1.51
C GLU A 419 -4.10 -23.30 0.84
N TYR A 420 -5.15 -22.58 1.28
CA TYR A 420 -5.50 -21.26 0.71
C TYR A 420 -4.45 -20.20 1.01
N LEU A 421 -3.91 -20.16 2.24
CA LEU A 421 -2.81 -19.24 2.56
C LEU A 421 -1.55 -19.55 1.74
N ASN A 422 -1.26 -20.82 1.49
CA ASN A 422 -0.09 -21.22 0.72
C ASN A 422 -0.15 -20.78 -0.74
N VAL A 423 -1.33 -20.61 -1.33
CA VAL A 423 -1.46 -20.01 -2.67
C VAL A 423 -0.89 -18.60 -2.67
N LEU A 424 -1.28 -17.76 -1.70
CA LEU A 424 -0.79 -16.38 -1.57
C LEU A 424 0.71 -16.33 -1.22
N LYS A 425 1.17 -17.23 -0.35
CA LYS A 425 2.59 -17.35 0.01
C LYS A 425 3.44 -17.78 -1.19
N LYS A 426 2.94 -18.66 -2.05
CA LYS A 426 3.67 -19.14 -3.22
C LYS A 426 3.96 -18.02 -4.20
N ARG A 427 2.96 -17.20 -4.54
CA ARG A 427 3.14 -16.06 -5.46
C ARG A 427 4.02 -14.94 -4.91
N ALA A 428 4.11 -14.87 -3.57
CA ALA A 428 4.91 -13.89 -2.86
C ALA A 428 6.35 -14.36 -2.60
N ALA A 429 6.63 -15.64 -2.74
CA ALA A 429 7.94 -16.22 -2.49
C ALA A 429 8.97 -15.78 -3.54
N ARG A 430 10.21 -15.52 -3.10
CA ARG A 430 11.31 -15.18 -4.00
C ARG A 430 11.71 -16.34 -4.91
N ASN A 431 11.59 -17.56 -4.41
CA ASN A 431 11.89 -18.80 -5.11
C ASN A 431 11.27 -20.00 -4.37
N ASP A 432 11.49 -21.21 -4.87
CA ASP A 432 10.94 -22.44 -4.27
C ASP A 432 11.47 -22.71 -2.86
N ALA A 433 12.71 -22.35 -2.55
CA ALA A 433 13.27 -22.50 -1.19
C ALA A 433 12.55 -21.54 -0.22
N SER A 434 12.32 -20.30 -0.64
CA SER A 434 11.56 -19.30 0.11
C SER A 434 10.12 -19.76 0.34
N TYR A 435 9.47 -20.30 -0.69
CA TYR A 435 8.13 -20.87 -0.53
C TYR A 435 8.12 -22.03 0.48
N ASN A 436 9.09 -22.93 0.39
CA ASN A 436 9.20 -24.07 1.32
C ASN A 436 9.43 -23.64 2.77
N ALA A 437 10.10 -22.49 2.99
CA ALA A 437 10.27 -21.90 4.31
C ALA A 437 8.96 -21.25 4.85
N MET A 438 8.16 -20.67 3.97
CA MET A 438 6.94 -19.94 4.36
C MET A 438 5.68 -20.80 4.42
N LYS A 439 5.64 -21.94 3.72
CA LYS A 439 4.41 -22.75 3.63
C LYS A 439 4.00 -23.33 4.97
N LEU A 440 2.68 -23.46 5.16
CA LEU A 440 2.07 -24.04 6.35
C LEU A 440 1.47 -25.41 6.04
N SER A 441 1.54 -26.33 7.00
CA SER A 441 0.81 -27.59 6.95
C SER A 441 -0.57 -27.51 7.64
N ASN A 442 -0.68 -26.58 8.58
CA ASN A 442 -1.89 -26.27 9.33
C ASN A 442 -1.88 -24.79 9.69
N ALA A 443 -3.00 -24.09 9.56
CA ALA A 443 -3.10 -22.68 9.87
C ALA A 443 -3.88 -22.45 11.16
N THR A 444 -3.28 -21.66 12.05
CA THR A 444 -3.92 -21.12 13.24
C THR A 444 -4.64 -19.80 12.91
N GLN A 445 -5.44 -19.28 13.85
CA GLN A 445 -6.04 -17.96 13.73
C GLN A 445 -4.95 -16.86 13.58
N ASN A 446 -3.81 -17.00 14.26
CA ASN A 446 -2.71 -16.06 14.12
C ASN A 446 -2.12 -16.05 12.71
N ASP A 447 -1.91 -17.24 12.13
CA ASP A 447 -1.40 -17.35 10.77
C ASP A 447 -2.32 -16.65 9.76
N VAL A 448 -3.64 -16.84 9.90
CA VAL A 448 -4.65 -16.16 9.06
C VAL A 448 -4.57 -14.64 9.25
N MET A 449 -4.56 -14.17 10.49
CA MET A 449 -4.54 -12.74 10.80
C MET A 449 -3.25 -12.03 10.36
N ASP A 450 -2.12 -12.73 10.43
CA ASP A 450 -0.83 -12.23 9.96
C ASP A 450 -0.76 -12.23 8.43
N GLU A 451 -1.38 -13.21 7.78
CA GLU A 451 -1.46 -13.21 6.31
C GLU A 451 -2.34 -12.07 5.79
N TYR A 452 -3.47 -11.79 6.42
CA TYR A 452 -4.26 -10.59 6.15
C TYR A 452 -3.43 -9.30 6.32
N ALA A 453 -2.59 -9.24 7.35
CA ALA A 453 -1.74 -8.08 7.60
C ALA A 453 -0.71 -7.88 6.47
N ARG A 454 -0.06 -8.96 6.01
CA ARG A 454 0.89 -8.90 4.90
C ARG A 454 0.22 -8.57 3.57
N GLU A 455 -0.83 -9.31 3.26
CA GLU A 455 -1.48 -9.26 1.95
C GLU A 455 -2.27 -7.97 1.75
N LEU A 456 -3.08 -7.58 2.73
CA LEU A 456 -3.98 -6.42 2.65
C LEU A 456 -3.45 -5.18 3.37
N CYS A 457 -2.13 -5.09 3.60
CA CYS A 457 -1.51 -3.90 4.15
C CYS A 457 -1.92 -2.65 3.38
N GLY A 458 -2.42 -1.63 4.09
CA GLY A 458 -2.84 -0.36 3.50
C GLY A 458 -4.18 -0.38 2.75
N GLU A 459 -4.89 -1.50 2.72
CA GLU A 459 -6.18 -1.65 2.05
C GLU A 459 -7.39 -1.47 2.99
N TYR A 460 -7.18 -0.86 4.15
CA TYR A 460 -8.19 -0.41 5.14
C TYR A 460 -9.07 -1.49 5.77
N GLN A 461 -8.71 -2.77 5.69
CA GLN A 461 -9.53 -3.88 6.20
C GLN A 461 -9.27 -4.23 7.68
N ARG A 462 -8.16 -3.77 8.27
CA ARG A 462 -7.67 -4.32 9.54
C ARG A 462 -8.63 -4.19 10.73
N TRP A 463 -9.27 -3.04 10.90
CA TRP A 463 -10.18 -2.81 12.02
C TRP A 463 -11.42 -3.71 11.94
N VAL A 464 -12.02 -3.79 10.77
CA VAL A 464 -13.20 -4.61 10.50
C VAL A 464 -12.88 -6.09 10.68
N LEU A 465 -11.71 -6.52 10.18
CA LEU A 465 -11.21 -7.88 10.37
C LEU A 465 -11.02 -8.23 11.86
N MET A 466 -10.41 -7.34 12.64
CA MET A 466 -10.23 -7.58 14.08
C MET A 466 -11.55 -7.71 14.83
N LYS A 467 -12.61 -7.02 14.41
CA LYS A 467 -13.96 -7.14 14.99
C LYS A 467 -14.59 -8.51 14.80
N ARG A 468 -14.21 -9.26 13.76
CA ARG A 468 -14.63 -10.66 13.58
C ARG A 468 -14.10 -11.57 14.70
N HIS A 469 -13.04 -11.16 15.39
CA HIS A 469 -12.33 -11.94 16.40
C HIS A 469 -12.28 -11.16 17.71
N LYS A 470 -13.47 -10.83 18.26
CA LYS A 470 -13.60 -10.01 19.49
C LYS A 470 -12.82 -10.57 20.67
N ASP A 471 -12.75 -11.89 20.80
CA ASP A 471 -12.04 -12.57 21.90
C ASP A 471 -10.54 -12.21 21.94
N SER A 472 -9.94 -11.97 20.80
CA SER A 472 -8.53 -11.60 20.67
C SER A 472 -8.30 -10.12 20.33
N PHE A 473 -9.37 -9.33 20.19
CA PHE A 473 -9.28 -7.95 19.71
C PHE A 473 -8.35 -7.08 20.55
N LYS A 474 -8.55 -7.03 21.86
CA LYS A 474 -7.73 -6.24 22.78
C LYS A 474 -6.27 -6.64 22.75
N GLN A 475 -6.01 -7.95 22.79
CA GLN A 475 -4.65 -8.48 22.73
C GLN A 475 -3.97 -8.08 21.41
N ARG A 476 -4.67 -8.22 20.29
CA ARG A 476 -4.16 -7.83 18.96
C ARG A 476 -3.96 -6.32 18.85
N LEU A 477 -4.87 -5.53 19.42
CA LEU A 477 -4.72 -4.08 19.44
C LEU A 477 -3.49 -3.68 20.27
N ALA A 478 -3.29 -4.31 21.43
CA ALA A 478 -2.13 -4.03 22.27
C ALA A 478 -0.79 -4.34 21.58
N VAL A 479 -0.73 -5.40 20.78
CA VAL A 479 0.45 -5.74 19.99
C VAL A 479 0.57 -4.85 18.74
N GLY A 480 -0.53 -4.64 18.02
CA GLY A 480 -0.53 -3.93 16.74
C GLY A 480 -0.45 -2.41 16.85
N ASN A 481 -1.05 -1.84 17.90
CA ASN A 481 -1.02 -0.40 18.18
C ASN A 481 -1.16 -0.14 19.69
N PRO A 482 -0.06 -0.22 20.47
CA PRO A 482 -0.08 -0.04 21.92
C PRO A 482 -0.73 1.27 22.36
N ARG A 483 -0.49 2.38 21.63
CA ARG A 483 -1.11 3.67 21.93
C ARG A 483 -2.63 3.66 21.84
N ALA A 484 -3.18 2.98 20.84
CA ALA A 484 -4.63 2.84 20.72
C ALA A 484 -5.18 1.95 21.83
N ALA A 485 -4.46 0.91 22.23
CA ALA A 485 -4.87 -0.02 23.26
C ALA A 485 -4.97 0.65 24.66
N GLU A 486 -4.09 1.59 24.96
CA GLU A 486 -4.11 2.35 26.23
C GLU A 486 -5.44 3.11 26.45
N ASN A 487 -6.09 3.52 25.37
CA ASN A 487 -7.30 4.35 25.40
C ASN A 487 -8.53 3.60 24.88
N PHE A 488 -8.43 2.29 24.66
CA PHE A 488 -9.52 1.51 24.10
C PHE A 488 -10.59 1.19 25.16
N ASP A 489 -11.81 1.66 24.91
CA ASP A 489 -13.02 1.35 25.67
C ASP A 489 -13.93 0.44 24.83
N GLU A 490 -14.20 -0.77 25.31
CA GLU A 490 -15.03 -1.76 24.63
C GLU A 490 -16.47 -1.32 24.42
N ASN A 491 -16.99 -0.49 25.32
CA ASN A 491 -18.37 -0.03 25.24
C ASN A 491 -18.58 1.04 24.15
N LYS A 492 -17.48 1.61 23.64
CA LYS A 492 -17.50 2.70 22.67
C LYS A 492 -16.80 2.33 21.36
N HIS A 493 -15.55 1.94 21.45
CA HIS A 493 -14.62 2.00 20.33
C HIS A 493 -14.77 0.85 19.32
N TYR A 494 -15.63 -0.14 19.59
CA TYR A 494 -16.06 -1.07 18.53
C TYR A 494 -16.93 -0.39 17.48
N SER A 495 -17.69 0.64 17.86
CA SER A 495 -18.54 1.41 16.98
C SER A 495 -18.08 2.87 16.93
N ARG A 496 -18.38 3.56 15.86
CA ARG A 496 -18.17 5.01 15.78
C ARG A 496 -19.35 5.77 16.39
N PRO A 497 -19.14 7.01 16.86
CA PRO A 497 -20.25 7.87 17.22
C PRO A 497 -21.11 8.13 15.96
N ILE A 498 -22.39 8.31 16.17
CA ILE A 498 -23.29 8.75 15.12
C ILE A 498 -23.05 10.23 14.85
N SER A 499 -23.09 10.63 13.59
CA SER A 499 -22.85 12.02 13.22
C SER A 499 -23.75 12.99 13.99
N PHE A 500 -23.19 14.02 14.57
CA PHE A 500 -23.94 15.08 15.22
C PHE A 500 -24.97 15.72 14.26
N ASN A 501 -24.60 15.90 12.98
CA ASN A 501 -25.51 16.45 11.99
C ASN A 501 -26.75 15.58 11.77
N PHE A 502 -26.62 14.25 11.86
CA PHE A 502 -27.78 13.35 11.78
C PHE A 502 -28.63 13.45 13.06
N LEU A 503 -27.99 13.34 14.22
CA LEU A 503 -28.72 13.38 15.51
C LEU A 503 -29.44 14.72 15.73
N SER A 504 -28.93 15.82 15.21
CA SER A 504 -29.55 17.15 15.33
C SER A 504 -30.75 17.36 14.37
N GLN A 505 -30.98 16.44 13.45
CA GLN A 505 -32.07 16.53 12.45
C GLN A 505 -33.22 15.56 12.72
N ILE A 506 -33.10 14.68 13.71
CA ILE A 506 -34.12 13.71 14.06
C ILE A 506 -34.79 14.08 15.38
N ASP A 507 -36.07 13.73 15.50
CA ASP A 507 -36.77 13.78 16.77
C ASP A 507 -36.31 12.61 17.65
N HIS A 508 -36.34 12.81 18.97
CA HIS A 508 -35.98 11.79 19.96
C HIS A 508 -34.57 11.22 19.77
N ALA A 509 -33.59 12.06 19.45
CA ALA A 509 -32.19 11.66 19.25
C ALA A 509 -31.59 10.93 20.48
N GLU A 510 -32.06 11.24 21.69
CA GLU A 510 -31.61 10.56 22.91
C GLU A 510 -32.06 9.09 22.95
N GLU A 511 -33.28 8.80 22.48
CA GLU A 511 -33.80 7.42 22.36
C GLU A 511 -33.08 6.66 21.25
N TYR A 512 -32.72 7.34 20.15
CA TYR A 512 -31.91 6.76 19.09
C TYR A 512 -30.53 6.37 19.58
N GLY A 513 -29.97 7.17 20.50
CA GLY A 513 -28.66 6.94 21.14
C GLY A 513 -27.47 7.19 20.24
N ASN A 514 -26.26 7.14 20.77
CA ASN A 514 -25.02 7.45 20.08
C ASN A 514 -23.91 6.40 20.27
N ASN A 515 -24.21 5.12 20.31
CA ASN A 515 -23.24 4.02 20.43
C ASN A 515 -22.30 4.14 21.66
N GLY A 516 -22.79 4.66 22.79
CA GLY A 516 -22.02 4.82 24.01
C GLY A 516 -21.21 6.12 24.10
N TYR A 517 -21.34 7.03 23.13
CA TYR A 517 -20.69 8.34 23.14
C TYR A 517 -21.56 9.44 23.71
#